data_02e965e14110c3d42019ae497e551064
#
_entry.id   02e965e14110c3d42019ae497e551064
#
_cell.length_a   1.000
_cell.length_b   1.000
_cell.length_c   1.000
_cell.angle_alpha   90.00
_cell.angle_beta   90.00
_cell.angle_gamma   90.00
#
_symmetry.space_group_name_H-M   'P 1'
#
loop_
_entity.id
_entity.type
_entity.pdbx_description
1 polymer ?
#
loop_
_entity_poly.entity_id
_entity_poly.type
_entity_poly.pdbx_seq_one_letter_code
_entity_poly.pdbx_strand_id
1 'polypeptide(L)'
;MLTIESSLERRRFAIGDVHGCSRTLQKMVENVLQLKPDDTLYLLGDYIDRGPDSIGVLDYLLKLRESGFDIRPLRGNHEEMLLYAVADPTSRNMWYGNGGWGTLKQLGIDSPEAIPQRYIGFLNSLPYLIITEDYVFVHAGLDFQADNPLQDTPPQFMLWSRDRLVNPSNIGNRTLVTGHTVMPLFAIQGSLSTHHITLDNGCYDKGELSCGALVALNLDTRELLVQENIERQT
;
A
#
# COMPACT_ATOMS: atom_id res chain seq x y z
N MET A 1 18.21 19.99 38.40
CA MET A 1 17.72 20.44 37.08
C MET A 1 17.29 19.18 36.37
N LEU A 2 15.98 18.86 36.37
CA LEU A 2 15.42 17.72 35.68
C LEU A 2 15.23 18.13 34.21
N THR A 3 16.04 17.59 33.32
CA THR A 3 15.81 17.70 31.89
C THR A 3 14.65 16.75 31.58
N ILE A 4 13.47 17.28 31.30
CA ILE A 4 12.35 16.51 30.74
C ILE A 4 12.78 16.28 29.31
N GLU A 5 13.18 15.03 28.98
CA GLU A 5 13.25 14.57 27.60
C GLU A 5 11.85 14.77 27.00
N SER A 6 11.77 15.58 25.95
CA SER A 6 10.54 15.73 25.19
C SER A 6 10.05 14.34 24.83
N SER A 7 8.80 14.03 25.17
CA SER A 7 8.13 12.84 24.63
C SER A 7 8.35 12.84 23.14
N LEU A 8 9.09 11.85 22.62
CA LEU A 8 9.27 11.68 21.17
C LEU A 8 7.86 11.57 20.58
N GLU A 9 7.45 12.60 19.84
CA GLU A 9 6.15 12.58 19.18
C GLU A 9 6.13 11.37 18.25
N ARG A 10 5.09 10.54 18.38
CA ARG A 10 4.85 9.35 17.59
C ARG A 10 4.69 9.77 16.13
N ARG A 11 5.65 9.41 15.27
CA ARG A 11 5.61 9.73 13.84
C ARG A 11 4.65 8.80 13.11
N ARG A 12 4.00 9.32 12.08
CA ARG A 12 3.06 8.57 11.24
C ARG A 12 3.51 8.65 9.78
N PHE A 13 3.56 7.49 9.11
CA PHE A 13 3.96 7.40 7.72
C PHE A 13 2.92 6.62 6.90
N ALA A 14 2.81 6.92 5.61
CA ALA A 14 2.09 6.12 4.64
C ALA A 14 3.00 5.74 3.48
N ILE A 15 2.96 4.48 3.02
CA ILE A 15 3.71 3.97 1.86
C ILE A 15 2.71 3.54 0.79
N GLY A 16 2.99 3.89 -0.48
CA GLY A 16 2.25 3.46 -1.65
C GLY A 16 2.50 2.01 -2.06
N ASP A 17 2.12 1.68 -3.29
CA ASP A 17 2.14 0.33 -3.86
C ASP A 17 3.58 -0.23 -3.95
N VAL A 18 3.76 -1.47 -3.53
CA VAL A 18 5.09 -2.11 -3.38
C VAL A 18 5.38 -3.09 -4.53
N HIS A 19 4.39 -3.86 -4.92
CA HIS A 19 4.47 -4.82 -6.02
C HIS A 19 5.75 -5.66 -6.04
N GLY A 20 5.96 -6.49 -5.03
CA GLY A 20 7.08 -7.43 -4.99
C GLY A 20 8.48 -6.79 -4.94
N CYS A 21 8.59 -5.49 -4.63
CA CYS A 21 9.85 -4.79 -4.48
C CYS A 21 10.36 -4.87 -3.03
N SER A 22 10.73 -6.06 -2.57
CA SER A 22 11.03 -6.37 -1.17
C SER A 22 12.25 -5.63 -0.63
N ARG A 23 13.34 -5.55 -1.40
CA ARG A 23 14.56 -4.84 -1.00
C ARG A 23 14.36 -3.33 -0.94
N THR A 24 13.56 -2.81 -1.87
CA THR A 24 13.20 -1.39 -1.92
C THR A 24 12.34 -1.02 -0.72
N LEU A 25 11.35 -1.87 -0.36
CA LEU A 25 10.54 -1.70 0.84
C LEU A 25 11.41 -1.74 2.11
N GLN A 26 12.28 -2.73 2.26
CA GLN A 26 13.18 -2.82 3.42
C GLN A 26 14.04 -1.56 3.54
N LYS A 27 14.64 -1.11 2.44
CA LYS A 27 15.45 0.10 2.44
C LYS A 27 14.63 1.36 2.77
N MET A 28 13.39 1.48 2.26
CA MET A 28 12.49 2.55 2.63
C MET A 28 12.26 2.56 4.14
N VAL A 29 11.86 1.44 4.72
CA VAL A 29 11.49 1.34 6.15
C VAL A 29 12.70 1.52 7.06
N GLU A 30 13.82 0.83 6.78
CA GLU A 30 14.98 0.77 7.68
C GLU A 30 15.91 1.97 7.56
N ASN A 31 16.12 2.50 6.33
CA ASN A 31 17.12 3.54 6.09
C ASN A 31 16.53 4.92 5.81
N VAL A 32 15.39 5.00 5.08
CA VAL A 32 14.78 6.30 4.74
C VAL A 32 13.89 6.76 5.89
N LEU A 33 12.91 5.94 6.29
CA LEU A 33 12.02 6.26 7.41
C LEU A 33 12.72 6.11 8.77
N GLN A 34 13.68 5.19 8.86
CA GLN A 34 14.28 4.77 10.13
C GLN A 34 13.16 4.49 11.15
N LEU A 35 12.21 3.61 10.72
CA LEU A 35 10.99 3.31 11.46
C LEU A 35 11.31 2.78 12.85
N LYS A 36 10.63 3.33 13.85
CA LYS A 36 10.75 2.93 15.26
C LYS A 36 9.50 2.17 15.71
N PRO A 37 9.58 1.36 16.78
CA PRO A 37 8.41 0.63 17.30
C PRO A 37 7.23 1.53 17.69
N ASP A 38 7.50 2.77 18.14
CA ASP A 38 6.46 3.72 18.52
C ASP A 38 5.86 4.49 17.35
N ASP A 39 6.44 4.39 16.14
CA ASP A 39 5.88 5.00 14.94
C ASP A 39 4.70 4.17 14.41
N THR A 40 3.81 4.80 13.63
CA THR A 40 2.73 4.11 12.91
C THR A 40 3.00 4.13 11.41
N LEU A 41 2.96 2.97 10.77
CA LEU A 41 3.14 2.82 9.33
C LEU A 41 1.86 2.32 8.66
N TYR A 42 1.25 3.14 7.81
CA TYR A 42 0.16 2.77 6.92
C TYR A 42 0.74 2.29 5.59
N LEU A 43 0.18 1.23 5.01
CA LEU A 43 0.56 0.74 3.67
C LEU A 43 -0.72 0.60 2.83
N LEU A 44 -0.69 1.10 1.60
CA LEU A 44 -1.89 1.32 0.80
C LEU A 44 -2.35 0.11 -0.03
N GLY A 45 -1.73 -1.06 0.14
CA GLY A 45 -2.06 -2.28 -0.61
C GLY A 45 -1.07 -2.57 -1.72
N ASP A 46 -1.42 -3.56 -2.55
CA ASP A 46 -0.65 -4.03 -3.71
C ASP A 46 0.80 -4.41 -3.34
N TYR A 47 0.92 -5.38 -2.43
CA TYR A 47 2.22 -5.89 -1.96
C TYR A 47 2.84 -6.89 -2.93
N ILE A 48 1.99 -7.63 -3.65
CA ILE A 48 2.35 -8.78 -4.50
C ILE A 48 2.29 -8.43 -5.99
N ASP A 49 2.75 -9.38 -6.79
CA ASP A 49 2.72 -9.37 -8.26
C ASP A 49 3.66 -8.34 -8.91
N ARG A 50 3.89 -8.49 -10.21
CA ARG A 50 4.69 -7.62 -11.08
C ARG A 50 6.19 -7.60 -10.75
N GLY A 51 6.56 -7.32 -9.51
CA GLY A 51 7.95 -7.26 -9.07
C GLY A 51 8.56 -8.64 -8.76
N PRO A 52 9.87 -8.67 -8.50
CA PRO A 52 10.63 -9.91 -8.46
C PRO A 52 10.46 -10.73 -7.18
N ASP A 53 9.96 -10.17 -6.07
CA ASP A 53 9.96 -10.83 -4.77
C ASP A 53 8.72 -10.48 -3.92
N SER A 54 7.53 -10.91 -4.39
CA SER A 54 6.25 -10.78 -3.66
C SER A 54 6.30 -11.46 -2.29
N ILE A 55 6.96 -12.59 -2.22
CA ILE A 55 7.04 -13.39 -0.99
C ILE A 55 7.93 -12.71 0.04
N GLY A 56 9.05 -12.14 -0.39
CA GLY A 56 9.90 -11.35 0.49
C GLY A 56 9.19 -10.11 1.06
N VAL A 57 8.27 -9.48 0.29
CA VAL A 57 7.43 -8.40 0.80
C VAL A 57 6.50 -8.92 1.90
N LEU A 58 5.77 -10.01 1.66
CA LEU A 58 4.84 -10.58 2.66
C LEU A 58 5.58 -11.04 3.93
N ASP A 59 6.72 -11.72 3.77
CA ASP A 59 7.55 -12.15 4.91
C ASP A 59 8.07 -10.95 5.72
N TYR A 60 8.45 -9.86 5.05
CA TYR A 60 8.92 -8.66 5.74
C TYR A 60 7.79 -7.96 6.52
N LEU A 61 6.60 -7.84 5.95
CA LEU A 61 5.43 -7.27 6.66
C LEU A 61 5.03 -8.12 7.87
N LEU A 62 5.00 -9.45 7.72
CA LEU A 62 4.75 -10.36 8.83
C LEU A 62 5.80 -10.22 9.94
N LYS A 63 7.09 -10.15 9.57
CA LYS A 63 8.20 -9.93 10.50
C LYS A 63 8.07 -8.61 11.27
N LEU A 64 7.74 -7.50 10.60
CA LEU A 64 7.52 -6.21 11.27
C LEU A 64 6.40 -6.32 12.31
N ARG A 65 5.28 -6.94 11.94
CA ARG A 65 4.14 -7.16 12.85
C ARG A 65 4.51 -8.03 14.06
N GLU A 66 5.22 -9.14 13.82
CA GLU A 66 5.69 -10.05 14.87
C GLU A 66 6.72 -9.39 15.80
N SER A 67 7.52 -8.46 15.26
CA SER A 67 8.49 -7.66 16.02
C SER A 67 7.87 -6.49 16.79
N GLY A 68 6.55 -6.32 16.76
CA GLY A 68 5.82 -5.32 17.55
C GLY A 68 5.76 -3.92 16.94
N PHE A 69 6.10 -3.76 15.65
CA PHE A 69 5.87 -2.49 14.94
C PHE A 69 4.38 -2.27 14.69
N ASP A 70 3.90 -1.04 14.86
CA ASP A 70 2.52 -0.65 14.53
C ASP A 70 2.36 -0.44 13.01
N ILE A 71 2.25 -1.55 12.27
CA ILE A 71 1.96 -1.52 10.85
C ILE A 71 0.46 -1.71 10.60
N ARG A 72 -0.10 -0.93 9.69
CA ARG A 72 -1.54 -0.90 9.34
C ARG A 72 -1.71 -1.05 7.83
N PRO A 73 -1.52 -2.27 7.31
CA PRO A 73 -1.65 -2.53 5.88
C PRO A 73 -3.12 -2.60 5.45
N LEU A 74 -3.44 -1.97 4.30
CA LEU A 74 -4.70 -2.11 3.59
C LEU A 74 -4.65 -3.28 2.61
N ARG A 75 -5.83 -3.74 2.18
CA ARG A 75 -5.97 -4.64 1.04
C ARG A 75 -5.94 -3.85 -0.26
N GLY A 76 -5.08 -4.24 -1.21
CA GLY A 76 -5.10 -3.78 -2.59
C GLY A 76 -5.87 -4.74 -3.49
N ASN A 77 -6.08 -4.35 -4.75
CA ASN A 77 -6.77 -5.19 -5.70
C ASN A 77 -5.96 -6.45 -6.09
N HIS A 78 -4.65 -6.43 -5.99
CA HIS A 78 -3.81 -7.61 -6.25
C HIS A 78 -3.98 -8.66 -5.16
N GLU A 79 -4.05 -8.29 -3.89
CA GLU A 79 -4.37 -9.20 -2.78
C GLU A 79 -5.77 -9.79 -2.95
N GLU A 80 -6.75 -8.97 -3.35
CA GLU A 80 -8.13 -9.43 -3.57
C GLU A 80 -8.21 -10.42 -4.74
N MET A 81 -7.52 -10.14 -5.86
CA MET A 81 -7.46 -11.07 -7.00
C MET A 81 -6.84 -12.43 -6.62
N LEU A 82 -5.76 -12.43 -5.81
CA LEU A 82 -5.17 -13.66 -5.31
C LEU A 82 -6.17 -14.45 -4.45
N LEU A 83 -6.84 -13.79 -3.50
CA LEU A 83 -7.82 -14.44 -2.62
C LEU A 83 -8.99 -15.04 -3.41
N TYR A 84 -9.48 -14.34 -4.44
CA TYR A 84 -10.48 -14.90 -5.36
C TYR A 84 -9.94 -16.07 -6.17
N ALA A 85 -8.70 -16.01 -6.65
CA ALA A 85 -8.08 -17.10 -7.41
C ALA A 85 -7.90 -18.38 -6.57
N VAL A 86 -7.70 -18.22 -5.23
CA VAL A 86 -7.68 -19.36 -4.29
C VAL A 86 -9.08 -19.92 -4.06
N ALA A 87 -10.09 -19.06 -3.93
CA ALA A 87 -11.46 -19.46 -3.60
C ALA A 87 -12.24 -20.04 -4.81
N ASP A 88 -11.99 -19.50 -6.02
CA ASP A 88 -12.71 -19.84 -7.23
C ASP A 88 -11.77 -19.98 -8.43
N PRO A 89 -11.65 -21.21 -9.01
CA PRO A 89 -10.85 -21.45 -10.22
C PRO A 89 -11.19 -20.56 -11.42
N THR A 90 -12.42 -20.08 -11.53
CA THR A 90 -12.86 -19.23 -12.66
C THR A 90 -12.24 -17.83 -12.58
N SER A 91 -11.84 -17.37 -11.40
CA SER A 91 -11.23 -16.06 -11.16
C SER A 91 -9.73 -16.01 -11.44
N ARG A 92 -9.06 -17.17 -11.63
CA ARG A 92 -7.59 -17.27 -11.77
C ARG A 92 -7.04 -16.50 -12.94
N ASN A 93 -7.72 -16.52 -14.09
CA ASN A 93 -7.22 -15.85 -15.30
C ASN A 93 -7.05 -14.33 -15.08
N MET A 94 -7.92 -13.73 -14.28
CA MET A 94 -7.79 -12.31 -13.91
C MET A 94 -6.51 -12.06 -13.14
N TRP A 95 -6.22 -12.84 -12.10
CA TRP A 95 -5.01 -12.70 -11.31
C TRP A 95 -3.75 -13.02 -12.12
N TYR A 96 -3.76 -14.11 -12.90
CA TYR A 96 -2.63 -14.51 -13.75
C TYR A 96 -2.26 -13.42 -14.75
N GLY A 97 -3.26 -12.81 -15.41
CA GLY A 97 -3.06 -11.69 -16.34
C GLY A 97 -2.51 -10.42 -15.70
N ASN A 98 -2.60 -10.30 -14.37
CA ASN A 98 -2.10 -9.16 -13.59
C ASN A 98 -0.78 -9.44 -12.83
N GLY A 99 -0.10 -10.56 -13.13
CA GLY A 99 1.21 -10.86 -12.57
C GLY A 99 1.25 -12.07 -11.61
N GLY A 100 0.11 -12.69 -11.30
CA GLY A 100 0.00 -13.80 -10.36
C GLY A 100 0.87 -15.02 -10.69
N TRP A 101 1.14 -15.28 -11.97
CA TRP A 101 2.12 -16.30 -12.37
C TRP A 101 3.50 -16.06 -11.79
N GLY A 102 3.94 -14.80 -11.73
CA GLY A 102 5.22 -14.43 -11.13
C GLY A 102 5.26 -14.79 -9.65
N THR A 103 4.17 -14.51 -8.92
CA THR A 103 4.04 -14.80 -7.50
C THR A 103 4.03 -16.32 -7.22
N LEU A 104 3.30 -17.12 -8.01
CA LEU A 104 3.32 -18.59 -7.90
C LEU A 104 4.73 -19.16 -8.17
N LYS A 105 5.40 -18.66 -9.20
CA LYS A 105 6.77 -19.10 -9.55
C LYS A 105 7.77 -18.82 -8.43
N GLN A 106 7.64 -17.72 -7.73
CA GLN A 106 8.48 -17.38 -6.57
C GLN A 106 8.31 -18.38 -5.42
N LEU A 107 7.11 -18.96 -5.27
CA LEU A 107 6.83 -20.02 -4.31
C LEU A 107 7.18 -21.42 -4.81
N GLY A 108 7.52 -21.59 -6.10
CA GLY A 108 7.76 -22.90 -6.71
C GLY A 108 6.50 -23.77 -6.77
N ILE A 109 5.32 -23.17 -6.94
CA ILE A 109 4.01 -23.84 -7.00
C ILE A 109 3.27 -23.49 -8.30
N ASP A 110 2.34 -24.36 -8.71
CA ASP A 110 1.62 -24.24 -9.98
C ASP A 110 0.16 -23.81 -9.80
N SER A 111 -0.32 -23.72 -8.56
CA SER A 111 -1.71 -23.38 -8.30
C SER A 111 -1.91 -22.52 -7.04
N PRO A 112 -2.93 -21.63 -7.04
CA PRO A 112 -3.20 -20.72 -5.92
C PRO A 112 -3.54 -21.45 -4.61
N GLU A 113 -4.15 -22.63 -4.67
CA GLU A 113 -4.52 -23.40 -3.48
C GLU A 113 -3.30 -23.91 -2.70
N ALA A 114 -2.14 -24.00 -3.36
CA ALA A 114 -0.89 -24.41 -2.70
C ALA A 114 -0.19 -23.25 -1.95
N ILE A 115 -0.73 -22.02 -2.03
CA ILE A 115 -0.18 -20.88 -1.30
C ILE A 115 -0.27 -21.13 0.21
N PRO A 116 0.83 -20.95 0.97
CA PRO A 116 0.84 -21.19 2.40
C PRO A 116 -0.22 -20.38 3.16
N GLN A 117 -0.93 -21.05 4.08
CA GLN A 117 -2.05 -20.46 4.84
C GLN A 117 -1.66 -19.22 5.64
N ARG A 118 -0.38 -19.08 6.04
CA ARG A 118 0.11 -17.87 6.72
C ARG A 118 -0.07 -16.61 5.88
N TYR A 119 0.12 -16.70 4.55
CA TYR A 119 -0.08 -15.57 3.65
C TYR A 119 -1.57 -15.33 3.39
N ILE A 120 -2.33 -16.39 3.13
CA ILE A 120 -3.79 -16.30 2.96
C ILE A 120 -4.45 -15.69 4.20
N GLY A 121 -4.06 -16.13 5.39
CA GLY A 121 -4.56 -15.59 6.65
C GLY A 121 -4.21 -14.11 6.84
N PHE A 122 -2.97 -13.72 6.51
CA PHE A 122 -2.55 -12.32 6.55
C PHE A 122 -3.37 -11.46 5.58
N LEU A 123 -3.45 -11.84 4.30
CA LEU A 123 -4.18 -11.09 3.28
C LEU A 123 -5.68 -10.98 3.58
N ASN A 124 -6.30 -12.06 4.12
CA ASN A 124 -7.70 -12.02 4.57
C ASN A 124 -7.95 -11.06 5.74
N SER A 125 -6.93 -10.80 6.57
CA SER A 125 -7.04 -9.90 7.71
C SER A 125 -6.98 -8.42 7.35
N LEU A 126 -6.63 -8.08 6.10
CA LEU A 126 -6.42 -6.70 5.66
C LEU A 126 -7.76 -5.96 5.48
N PRO A 127 -7.94 -4.78 6.09
CA PRO A 127 -9.12 -3.95 5.87
C PRO A 127 -9.07 -3.25 4.50
N TYR A 128 -10.23 -2.83 3.99
CA TYR A 128 -10.34 -2.02 2.77
C TYR A 128 -10.17 -0.52 3.04
N LEU A 129 -10.44 -0.09 4.27
CA LEU A 129 -10.52 1.31 4.67
C LEU A 129 -9.97 1.49 6.08
N ILE A 130 -9.16 2.53 6.28
CA ILE A 130 -8.70 2.98 7.60
C ILE A 130 -9.03 4.46 7.74
N ILE A 131 -9.68 4.85 8.83
CA ILE A 131 -10.07 6.22 9.13
C ILE A 131 -9.33 6.67 10.39
N THR A 132 -8.69 7.83 10.32
CA THR A 132 -8.07 8.52 11.45
C THR A 132 -8.72 9.90 11.65
N GLU A 133 -8.21 10.68 12.58
CA GLU A 133 -8.70 12.04 12.81
C GLU A 133 -8.50 12.93 11.58
N ASP A 134 -7.32 12.86 10.92
CA ASP A 134 -6.90 13.77 9.85
C ASP A 134 -7.00 13.14 8.45
N TYR A 135 -6.94 11.80 8.36
CA TYR A 135 -6.76 11.06 7.11
C TYR A 135 -7.77 9.93 6.95
N VAL A 136 -8.05 9.64 5.69
CA VAL A 136 -8.75 8.43 5.26
C VAL A 136 -7.84 7.69 4.28
N PHE A 137 -7.52 6.43 4.56
CA PHE A 137 -6.67 5.58 3.73
C PHE A 137 -7.55 4.53 3.04
N VAL A 138 -7.46 4.45 1.74
CA VAL A 138 -8.11 3.45 0.89
C VAL A 138 -7.20 3.15 -0.29
N HIS A 139 -7.21 1.92 -0.81
CA HIS A 139 -6.30 1.56 -1.88
C HIS A 139 -6.49 2.43 -3.13
N ALA A 140 -7.70 2.48 -3.70
CA ALA A 140 -7.95 3.20 -4.95
C ALA A 140 -8.83 4.45 -4.79
N GLY A 141 -9.95 4.39 -4.09
CA GLY A 141 -10.83 5.54 -3.94
C GLY A 141 -12.14 5.27 -3.20
N LEU A 142 -12.93 6.33 -3.01
CA LEU A 142 -14.26 6.29 -2.44
C LEU A 142 -15.29 6.83 -3.44
N ASP A 143 -16.51 6.32 -3.38
CA ASP A 143 -17.62 6.82 -4.19
C ASP A 143 -18.21 8.09 -3.56
N PHE A 144 -17.75 9.25 -4.03
CA PHE A 144 -18.25 10.54 -3.58
C PHE A 144 -19.62 10.92 -4.15
N GLN A 145 -20.24 10.06 -4.96
CA GLN A 145 -21.64 10.21 -5.37
C GLN A 145 -22.61 9.53 -4.38
N ALA A 146 -22.08 8.64 -3.51
CA ALA A 146 -22.85 8.04 -2.45
C ALA A 146 -23.20 9.05 -1.34
N ASP A 147 -24.31 8.83 -0.64
CA ASP A 147 -24.75 9.72 0.46
C ASP A 147 -23.72 9.76 1.59
N ASN A 148 -23.13 8.62 1.93
CA ASN A 148 -22.04 8.50 2.91
C ASN A 148 -20.87 7.68 2.33
N PRO A 149 -19.86 8.33 1.68
CA PRO A 149 -18.74 7.64 1.05
C PRO A 149 -18.00 6.68 1.98
N LEU A 150 -17.90 6.99 3.27
CA LEU A 150 -17.17 6.14 4.24
C LEU A 150 -17.91 4.84 4.58
N GLN A 151 -19.21 4.77 4.37
CA GLN A 151 -20.05 3.61 4.71
C GLN A 151 -20.60 2.90 3.48
N ASP A 152 -20.95 3.68 2.44
CA ASP A 152 -21.72 3.18 1.30
C ASP A 152 -20.85 2.80 0.10
N THR A 153 -19.54 3.17 0.10
CA THR A 153 -18.63 2.74 -0.97
C THR A 153 -18.41 1.23 -0.92
N PRO A 154 -18.76 0.49 -2.00
CA PRO A 154 -18.55 -0.96 -2.03
C PRO A 154 -17.06 -1.31 -2.13
N PRO A 155 -16.61 -2.46 -1.59
CA PRO A 155 -15.21 -2.91 -1.66
C PRO A 155 -14.62 -2.88 -3.07
N GLN A 156 -15.39 -3.27 -4.08
CA GLN A 156 -14.97 -3.23 -5.48
C GLN A 156 -14.56 -1.81 -5.92
N PHE A 157 -15.28 -0.79 -5.50
CA PHE A 157 -14.93 0.61 -5.80
C PHE A 157 -13.68 1.04 -5.04
N MET A 158 -13.55 0.65 -3.76
CA MET A 158 -12.37 0.94 -2.94
C MET A 158 -11.07 0.38 -3.52
N LEU A 159 -11.18 -0.73 -4.30
CA LEU A 159 -10.04 -1.45 -4.88
C LEU A 159 -9.69 -1.04 -6.32
N TRP A 160 -10.65 -0.49 -7.10
CA TRP A 160 -10.48 -0.34 -8.53
C TRP A 160 -10.77 1.05 -9.07
N SER A 161 -11.29 1.96 -8.25
CA SER A 161 -11.64 3.31 -8.68
C SER A 161 -10.43 4.06 -9.24
N ARG A 162 -10.68 4.80 -10.32
CA ARG A 162 -9.74 5.80 -10.86
C ARG A 162 -10.34 7.20 -10.83
N ASP A 163 -11.45 7.35 -10.10
CA ASP A 163 -12.08 8.64 -9.89
C ASP A 163 -11.21 9.50 -8.97
N ARG A 164 -11.03 10.75 -9.34
CA ARG A 164 -10.23 11.73 -8.61
C ARG A 164 -11.06 12.82 -7.97
N LEU A 165 -12.37 12.79 -8.14
CA LEU A 165 -13.26 13.74 -7.50
C LEU A 165 -13.33 13.42 -6.01
N VAL A 166 -12.86 14.34 -5.19
CA VAL A 166 -12.92 14.24 -3.73
C VAL A 166 -13.66 15.45 -3.18
N ASN A 167 -14.73 15.19 -2.44
CA ASN A 167 -15.39 16.21 -1.64
C ASN A 167 -15.03 15.97 -0.16
N PRO A 168 -14.10 16.75 0.41
CA PRO A 168 -13.61 16.50 1.76
C PRO A 168 -14.70 16.63 2.84
N SER A 169 -15.75 17.42 2.58
CA SER A 169 -16.87 17.57 3.54
C SER A 169 -17.61 16.24 3.77
N ASN A 170 -17.68 15.37 2.74
CA ASN A 170 -18.35 14.08 2.84
C ASN A 170 -17.56 13.03 3.63
N ILE A 171 -16.28 13.31 3.94
CA ILE A 171 -15.39 12.46 4.76
C ILE A 171 -14.90 13.20 6.02
N GLY A 172 -15.66 14.20 6.49
CA GLY A 172 -15.37 14.98 7.71
C GLY A 172 -14.14 15.89 7.57
N ASN A 173 -13.92 16.48 6.41
CA ASN A 173 -12.81 17.37 6.04
C ASN A 173 -11.42 16.71 6.19
N ARG A 174 -11.35 15.37 6.15
CA ARG A 174 -10.09 14.61 6.16
C ARG A 174 -9.42 14.65 4.79
N THR A 175 -8.15 14.36 4.77
CA THR A 175 -7.40 14.13 3.53
C THR A 175 -7.50 12.65 3.14
N LEU A 176 -7.94 12.37 1.91
CA LEU A 176 -7.92 11.03 1.32
C LEU A 176 -6.49 10.70 0.86
N VAL A 177 -6.01 9.50 1.18
CA VAL A 177 -4.69 9.00 0.74
C VAL A 177 -4.89 7.69 0.01
N THR A 178 -4.41 7.62 -1.25
CA THR A 178 -4.59 6.45 -2.14
C THR A 178 -3.29 6.01 -2.81
N GLY A 179 -3.26 4.75 -3.28
CA GLY A 179 -2.29 4.16 -4.20
C GLY A 179 -2.88 3.90 -5.60
N HIS A 180 -2.71 2.67 -6.12
CA HIS A 180 -3.40 2.06 -7.26
C HIS A 180 -3.13 2.69 -8.64
N THR A 181 -3.13 3.98 -8.74
CA THR A 181 -2.95 4.67 -10.03
C THR A 181 -1.55 5.26 -10.11
N VAL A 182 -0.72 4.68 -10.95
CA VAL A 182 0.67 5.15 -11.16
C VAL A 182 0.68 6.60 -11.60
N MET A 183 1.43 7.42 -10.87
CA MET A 183 1.58 8.85 -11.10
C MET A 183 3.07 9.24 -11.13
N PRO A 184 3.48 10.15 -12.02
CA PRO A 184 4.84 10.68 -11.99
C PRO A 184 5.08 11.49 -10.71
N LEU A 185 6.33 11.52 -10.22
CA LEU A 185 6.67 12.15 -8.93
C LEU A 185 6.20 13.61 -8.82
N PHE A 186 6.26 14.39 -9.90
CA PHE A 186 5.79 15.79 -9.87
C PHE A 186 4.28 15.90 -9.58
N ALA A 187 3.48 14.95 -10.07
CA ALA A 187 2.04 14.93 -9.83
C ALA A 187 1.72 14.45 -8.40
N ILE A 188 2.46 13.46 -7.88
CA ILE A 188 2.41 13.05 -6.47
C ILE A 188 2.74 14.25 -5.58
N GLN A 189 3.84 14.96 -5.86
CA GLN A 189 4.25 16.15 -5.10
C GLN A 189 3.19 17.26 -5.15
N GLY A 190 2.56 17.48 -6.31
CA GLY A 190 1.46 18.43 -6.45
C GLY A 190 0.23 18.05 -5.62
N SER A 191 -0.03 16.75 -5.42
CA SER A 191 -1.16 16.26 -4.64
C SER A 191 -1.05 16.57 -3.14
N LEU A 192 0.15 16.77 -2.61
CA LEU A 192 0.39 17.02 -1.18
C LEU A 192 -0.31 18.27 -0.62
N SER A 193 -0.59 19.25 -1.48
CA SER A 193 -1.32 20.47 -1.11
C SER A 193 -2.83 20.37 -1.23
N THR A 194 -3.35 19.20 -1.59
CA THR A 194 -4.79 18.95 -1.82
C THR A 194 -5.39 18.07 -0.72
N HIS A 195 -6.72 17.86 -0.80
CA HIS A 195 -7.42 16.87 0.03
C HIS A 195 -7.40 15.44 -0.53
N HIS A 196 -6.67 15.19 -1.63
CA HIS A 196 -6.46 13.86 -2.19
C HIS A 196 -4.98 13.68 -2.51
N ILE A 197 -4.28 12.91 -1.69
CA ILE A 197 -2.87 12.57 -1.88
C ILE A 197 -2.78 11.19 -2.50
N THR A 198 -2.00 11.06 -3.59
CA THR A 198 -1.73 9.79 -4.26
C THR A 198 -0.27 9.39 -4.04
N LEU A 199 0.00 8.11 -3.75
CA LEU A 199 1.36 7.65 -3.40
C LEU A 199 1.89 6.51 -4.29
N ASP A 200 1.21 6.15 -5.39
CA ASP A 200 1.74 5.14 -6.30
C ASP A 200 2.59 5.79 -7.39
N ASN A 201 3.89 5.48 -7.40
CA ASN A 201 4.83 5.90 -8.45
C ASN A 201 5.29 4.71 -9.31
N GLY A 202 4.60 3.56 -9.25
CA GLY A 202 4.94 2.38 -10.04
C GLY A 202 6.28 1.76 -9.64
N CYS A 203 6.49 1.48 -8.37
CA CYS A 203 7.77 1.00 -7.82
C CYS A 203 8.39 -0.15 -8.63
N TYR A 204 7.59 -1.04 -9.21
CA TYR A 204 8.02 -2.18 -10.02
C TYR A 204 8.51 -1.79 -11.42
N ASP A 205 8.11 -0.64 -11.95
CA ASP A 205 8.40 -0.20 -13.31
C ASP A 205 9.64 0.71 -13.34
N LYS A 206 10.68 0.27 -14.03
CA LYS A 206 11.94 1.03 -14.21
C LYS A 206 12.01 1.74 -15.56
N GLY A 207 10.98 1.66 -16.39
CA GLY A 207 11.02 2.09 -17.80
C GLY A 207 10.41 3.46 -18.06
N GLU A 208 9.54 3.95 -17.20
CA GLU A 208 8.82 5.20 -17.44
C GLU A 208 9.52 6.43 -16.81
N LEU A 209 9.51 7.54 -17.54
CA LEU A 209 10.12 8.79 -17.10
C LEU A 209 9.41 9.32 -15.83
N SER A 210 10.16 9.55 -14.76
CA SER A 210 9.66 10.02 -13.46
C SER A 210 8.77 9.02 -12.68
N CYS A 211 8.80 7.74 -13.05
CA CYS A 211 8.20 6.62 -12.32
C CYS A 211 9.27 5.60 -11.89
N GLY A 212 8.90 4.58 -11.13
CA GLY A 212 9.79 3.50 -10.72
C GLY A 212 10.40 3.66 -9.33
N ALA A 213 9.83 4.51 -8.48
CA ALA A 213 10.24 4.65 -7.09
C ALA A 213 9.15 4.17 -6.12
N LEU A 214 9.54 3.71 -4.95
CA LEU A 214 8.66 3.58 -3.81
C LEU A 214 8.57 4.93 -3.11
N VAL A 215 7.36 5.41 -2.87
CA VAL A 215 7.15 6.69 -2.20
C VAL A 215 6.47 6.50 -0.85
N ALA A 216 6.86 7.33 0.09
CA ALA A 216 6.24 7.42 1.41
C ALA A 216 5.92 8.87 1.74
N LEU A 217 4.92 9.07 2.57
CA LEU A 217 4.51 10.35 3.12
C LEU A 217 4.70 10.35 4.63
N ASN A 218 5.42 11.34 5.14
CA ASN A 218 5.33 11.70 6.55
C ASN A 218 4.00 12.46 6.75
N LEU A 219 3.07 11.85 7.48
CA LEU A 219 1.71 12.37 7.66
C LEU A 219 1.66 13.61 8.56
N ASP A 220 2.66 13.79 9.40
CA ASP A 220 2.72 14.89 10.36
C ASP A 220 3.31 16.16 9.74
N THR A 221 4.29 16.01 8.83
CA THR A 221 4.96 17.14 8.15
C THR A 221 4.52 17.34 6.69
N ARG A 222 3.82 16.36 6.11
CA ARG A 222 3.51 16.25 4.66
C ARG A 222 4.75 16.20 3.76
N GLU A 223 5.88 15.77 4.29
CA GLU A 223 7.10 15.53 3.52
C GLU A 223 6.98 14.25 2.70
N LEU A 224 7.27 14.34 1.40
CA LEU A 224 7.37 13.19 0.52
C LEU A 224 8.78 12.59 0.60
N LEU A 225 8.85 11.30 0.88
CA LEU A 225 10.08 10.53 0.96
C LEU A 225 10.12 9.55 -0.22
N VAL A 226 11.25 9.49 -0.92
CA VAL A 226 11.37 8.73 -2.16
C VAL A 226 12.53 7.75 -2.07
N GLN A 227 12.30 6.49 -2.40
CA GLN A 227 13.30 5.45 -2.54
C GLN A 227 13.24 4.87 -3.96
N GLU A 228 14.26 5.13 -4.74
CA GLU A 228 14.41 4.49 -6.07
C GLU A 228 14.38 2.95 -5.94
N ASN A 229 13.80 2.31 -6.94
CA ASN A 229 13.78 0.85 -7.00
C ASN A 229 15.22 0.30 -7.09
N ILE A 230 15.59 -0.54 -6.10
CA ILE A 230 16.92 -1.19 -6.00
C ILE A 230 16.86 -2.70 -6.24
N GLU A 231 15.73 -3.21 -6.76
CA GLU A 231 15.64 -4.62 -7.12
C GLU A 231 16.66 -4.96 -8.22
N ARG A 232 17.25 -6.16 -8.13
CA ARG A 232 18.13 -6.65 -9.20
C ARG A 232 17.26 -6.89 -10.45
N GLN A 233 17.77 -6.54 -11.61
CA GLN A 233 17.22 -7.03 -12.88
C GLN A 233 17.45 -8.55 -12.92
N THR A 234 16.35 -9.30 -12.95
CA THR A 234 16.39 -10.75 -13.19
C THR A 234 16.42 -11.02 -14.69
#